data_02eba967ee2574ecb37571eaf44d749c
#
_entry.id   02eba967ee2574ecb37571eaf44d749c
#
_cell.length_a   1.000
_cell.length_b   1.000
_cell.length_c   1.000
_cell.angle_alpha   90.00
_cell.angle_beta   90.00
_cell.angle_gamma   90.00
#
_symmetry.space_group_name_H-M   'P 1'
#
loop_
_entity.id
_entity.type
_entity.pdbx_description
1 polymer ?
#
loop_
_entity_poly.entity_id
_entity_poly.type
_entity_poly.pdbx_seq_one_letter_code
_entity_poly.pdbx_strand_id
1 'polypeptide(L)'
;MKNFLSFLYSTRLMAVLFILFAVAMGIATFIENDFGTQTSKALIYNAWWFELIMIFFVINFFGNIFRYKLYKKEKWATFMFHAAFLLIIVGAAVTRYIGYEGIMLINEGETTSQFLSETTYINVIVDNNKEQKKLHEPILLSAWGSNSWSFSDNFREQDYEIDLVDYIPWAEKKFIDDENGVEHLFLVESSEGSRHEHYVKSGTVQNIHNILVGYNATDNNASINIFKRNDSLKIVTKSDGAYQVMATMAQGTVQKDTVQDFNLRSLYNIAGLPFVVPQYPSKGSMETVSGPKNDEKLDVVILDVTANNETKRVELTGGKFNNDNFKEFTLNSLNFRMWYGARILEAPFQVKLNDFQLEKYPGSESAASYASEVTVIDGEEKFDYRIFMNHILDHKGYKLFQASYDLSGEKEQTHLSVNHDWWGTFITYLGYSFLYTGMICIFFAKHTRFDSLKKSLTKIRKKKLTMTVLLALFVSSFNFAQEADHDHSDPNHTHETPQKPVINQEHDHSDPN
;
A
#
# COMPACT_ATOMS: atom_id res chain seq x y z
N MET A 1 19.60 -35.43 -18.93
CA MET A 1 19.57 -35.06 -17.50
C MET A 1 20.81 -34.29 -17.06
N LYS A 2 22.06 -34.76 -17.24
CA LYS A 2 23.28 -34.04 -16.78
C LYS A 2 23.40 -32.60 -17.32
N ASN A 3 23.08 -32.36 -18.58
CA ASN A 3 23.17 -31.02 -19.21
C ASN A 3 22.10 -30.07 -18.65
N PHE A 4 20.89 -30.54 -18.37
CA PHE A 4 19.80 -29.73 -17.79
C PHE A 4 20.11 -29.32 -16.34
N LEU A 5 20.56 -30.25 -15.49
CA LEU A 5 21.00 -29.94 -14.13
C LEU A 5 22.19 -28.96 -14.11
N SER A 6 23.13 -29.12 -15.07
CA SER A 6 24.25 -28.19 -15.21
C SER A 6 23.80 -26.75 -15.55
N PHE A 7 22.72 -26.60 -16.32
CA PHE A 7 22.13 -25.31 -16.63
C PHE A 7 21.46 -24.71 -15.38
N LEU A 8 20.64 -25.51 -14.66
CA LEU A 8 19.96 -25.04 -13.43
C LEU A 8 20.93 -24.55 -12.36
N TYR A 9 22.12 -25.13 -12.25
CA TYR A 9 23.14 -24.76 -11.28
C TYR A 9 24.17 -23.78 -11.84
N SER A 10 23.83 -23.06 -12.93
CA SER A 10 24.79 -22.13 -13.55
C SER A 10 24.71 -20.75 -12.92
N THR A 11 25.87 -20.10 -12.80
CA THR A 11 25.97 -18.70 -12.37
C THR A 11 25.35 -17.72 -13.38
N ARG A 12 25.23 -18.15 -14.65
CA ARG A 12 24.53 -17.34 -15.68
C ARG A 12 23.04 -17.29 -15.42
N LEU A 13 22.43 -18.45 -15.12
CA LEU A 13 21.01 -18.49 -14.72
C LEU A 13 20.77 -17.65 -13.46
N MET A 14 21.66 -17.76 -12.46
CA MET A 14 21.57 -16.95 -11.25
C MET A 14 21.56 -15.43 -11.57
N ALA A 15 22.44 -14.98 -12.44
CA ALA A 15 22.49 -13.56 -12.84
C ALA A 15 21.17 -13.12 -13.51
N VAL A 16 20.61 -13.95 -14.39
CA VAL A 16 19.31 -13.68 -15.03
C VAL A 16 18.20 -13.63 -13.99
N LEU A 17 18.14 -14.57 -13.04
CA LEU A 17 17.14 -14.59 -11.98
C LEU A 17 17.22 -13.33 -11.11
N PHE A 18 18.41 -12.85 -10.75
CA PHE A 18 18.56 -11.60 -10.00
C PHE A 18 18.09 -10.37 -10.79
N ILE A 19 18.35 -10.33 -12.09
CA ILE A 19 17.87 -9.23 -12.94
C ILE A 19 16.33 -9.27 -13.01
N LEU A 20 15.74 -10.46 -13.25
CA LEU A 20 14.29 -10.63 -13.29
C LEU A 20 13.64 -10.25 -11.95
N PHE A 21 14.24 -10.67 -10.84
CA PHE A 21 13.78 -10.30 -9.51
C PHE A 21 13.84 -8.79 -9.28
N ALA A 22 14.97 -8.15 -9.60
CA ALA A 22 15.12 -6.70 -9.44
C ALA A 22 14.13 -5.92 -10.31
N VAL A 23 13.92 -6.35 -11.55
CA VAL A 23 12.92 -5.74 -12.45
C VAL A 23 11.51 -5.93 -11.91
N ALA A 24 11.17 -7.14 -11.43
CA ALA A 24 9.88 -7.42 -10.83
C ALA A 24 9.60 -6.53 -9.61
N MET A 25 10.59 -6.37 -8.71
CA MET A 25 10.48 -5.48 -7.54
C MET A 25 10.31 -4.00 -7.95
N GLY A 26 11.06 -3.56 -8.97
CA GLY A 26 10.90 -2.21 -9.51
C GLY A 26 9.51 -1.96 -10.09
N ILE A 27 9.00 -2.88 -10.91
CA ILE A 27 7.64 -2.79 -11.48
C ILE A 27 6.60 -2.83 -10.35
N ALA A 28 6.78 -3.70 -9.34
CA ALA A 28 5.87 -3.80 -8.19
C ALA A 28 5.72 -2.46 -7.47
N THR A 29 6.82 -1.71 -7.28
CA THR A 29 6.80 -0.39 -6.64
C THR A 29 5.98 0.64 -7.43
N PHE A 30 6.09 0.66 -8.76
CA PHE A 30 5.28 1.55 -9.60
C PHE A 30 3.80 1.15 -9.56
N ILE A 31 3.49 -0.15 -9.68
CA ILE A 31 2.11 -0.64 -9.58
C ILE A 31 1.51 -0.28 -8.21
N GLU A 32 2.27 -0.42 -7.13
CA GLU A 32 1.81 -0.07 -5.79
C GLU A 32 1.52 1.42 -5.65
N ASN A 33 2.36 2.27 -6.23
CA ASN A 33 2.15 3.71 -6.24
C ASN A 33 0.84 4.09 -6.96
N ASP A 34 0.59 3.52 -8.12
CA ASP A 34 -0.52 3.92 -8.99
C ASP A 34 -1.83 3.18 -8.66
N PHE A 35 -1.76 1.90 -8.27
CA PHE A 35 -2.90 1.00 -8.12
C PHE A 35 -3.02 0.35 -6.73
N GLY A 36 -2.20 0.76 -5.76
CA GLY A 36 -2.25 0.29 -4.38
C GLY A 36 -1.56 -1.06 -4.13
N THR A 37 -1.33 -1.33 -2.84
CA THR A 37 -0.59 -2.51 -2.36
C THR A 37 -1.27 -3.83 -2.73
N GLN A 38 -2.61 -3.91 -2.71
CA GLN A 38 -3.34 -5.13 -3.09
C GLN A 38 -3.07 -5.51 -4.55
N THR A 39 -3.08 -4.54 -5.45
CA THR A 39 -2.78 -4.75 -6.87
C THR A 39 -1.35 -5.25 -7.08
N SER A 40 -0.39 -4.66 -6.39
CA SER A 40 1.01 -5.11 -6.41
C SER A 40 1.16 -6.54 -5.86
N LYS A 41 0.46 -6.87 -4.76
CA LYS A 41 0.40 -8.24 -4.23
C LYS A 41 -0.21 -9.21 -5.26
N ALA A 42 -1.32 -8.85 -5.91
CA ALA A 42 -2.02 -9.71 -6.87
C ALA A 42 -1.19 -9.99 -8.13
N LEU A 43 -0.60 -8.97 -8.72
CA LEU A 43 0.07 -9.06 -10.02
C LEU A 43 1.52 -9.53 -9.95
N ILE A 44 2.21 -9.23 -8.84
CA ILE A 44 3.64 -9.50 -8.70
C ILE A 44 3.92 -10.44 -7.53
N TYR A 45 3.75 -9.97 -6.28
CA TYR A 45 4.24 -10.70 -5.12
C TYR A 45 3.58 -12.06 -4.91
N ASN A 46 2.27 -12.19 -5.19
CA ASN A 46 1.52 -13.44 -5.07
C ASN A 46 1.30 -14.15 -6.41
N ALA A 47 1.89 -13.64 -7.50
CA ALA A 47 1.78 -14.27 -8.80
C ALA A 47 2.62 -15.56 -8.88
N TRP A 48 2.08 -16.60 -9.53
CA TRP A 48 2.75 -17.90 -9.69
C TRP A 48 4.13 -17.81 -10.37
N TRP A 49 4.29 -16.86 -11.30
CA TRP A 49 5.58 -16.67 -11.99
C TRP A 49 6.66 -16.09 -11.07
N PHE A 50 6.29 -15.25 -10.08
CA PHE A 50 7.22 -14.74 -9.08
C PHE A 50 7.63 -15.84 -8.09
N GLU A 51 6.69 -16.69 -7.68
CA GLU A 51 7.00 -17.91 -6.90
C GLU A 51 7.96 -18.83 -7.65
N LEU A 52 7.77 -18.98 -8.96
CA LEU A 52 8.66 -19.77 -9.80
C LEU A 52 10.09 -19.22 -9.80
N ILE A 53 10.27 -17.90 -9.82
CA ILE A 53 11.59 -17.26 -9.67
C ILE A 53 12.21 -17.65 -8.33
N MET A 54 11.44 -17.62 -7.22
CA MET A 54 11.92 -18.01 -5.90
C MET A 54 12.31 -19.49 -5.84
N ILE A 55 11.51 -20.36 -6.44
CA ILE A 55 11.83 -21.81 -6.55
C ILE A 55 13.13 -22.01 -7.33
N PHE A 56 13.33 -21.32 -8.44
CA PHE A 56 14.58 -21.40 -9.19
C PHE A 56 15.78 -20.87 -8.42
N PHE A 57 15.62 -19.83 -7.60
CA PHE A 57 16.67 -19.40 -6.68
C PHE A 57 17.05 -20.52 -5.70
N VAL A 58 16.07 -21.14 -5.05
CA VAL A 58 16.31 -22.26 -4.12
C VAL A 58 17.08 -23.39 -4.81
N ILE A 59 16.60 -23.82 -5.98
CA ILE A 59 17.24 -24.90 -6.77
C ILE A 59 18.67 -24.53 -7.14
N ASN A 60 18.89 -23.28 -7.57
CA ASN A 60 20.21 -22.83 -7.98
C ASN A 60 21.18 -22.71 -6.80
N PHE A 61 20.77 -22.08 -5.68
CA PHE A 61 21.60 -21.97 -4.48
C PHE A 61 21.96 -23.35 -3.91
N PHE A 62 20.95 -24.22 -3.78
CA PHE A 62 21.15 -25.58 -3.29
C PHE A 62 22.08 -26.37 -4.23
N GLY A 63 21.83 -26.34 -5.52
CA GLY A 63 22.66 -27.03 -6.51
C GLY A 63 24.11 -26.55 -6.53
N ASN A 64 24.34 -25.25 -6.35
CA ASN A 64 25.68 -24.68 -6.29
C ASN A 64 26.47 -25.13 -5.05
N ILE A 65 25.79 -25.35 -3.90
CA ILE A 65 26.44 -25.92 -2.71
C ILE A 65 27.10 -27.25 -3.03
N PHE A 66 26.41 -28.16 -3.74
CA PHE A 66 26.93 -29.45 -4.12
C PHE A 66 27.90 -29.36 -5.30
N ARG A 67 27.58 -28.61 -6.35
CA ARG A 67 28.43 -28.47 -7.55
C ARG A 67 29.82 -27.97 -7.20
N TYR A 68 29.93 -26.95 -6.34
CA TYR A 68 31.20 -26.37 -5.95
C TYR A 68 31.76 -26.95 -4.64
N LYS A 69 31.10 -28.00 -4.08
CA LYS A 69 31.47 -28.66 -2.82
C LYS A 69 31.71 -27.61 -1.71
N LEU A 70 30.75 -26.69 -1.55
CA LEU A 70 30.86 -25.58 -0.57
C LEU A 70 30.84 -26.08 0.88
N TYR A 71 30.26 -27.25 1.14
CA TYR A 71 30.22 -27.92 2.46
C TYR A 71 31.58 -28.31 3.02
N LYS A 72 32.68 -28.25 2.21
CA LYS A 72 34.03 -28.52 2.70
C LYS A 72 34.50 -27.40 3.64
N LYS A 73 35.21 -27.75 4.73
CA LYS A 73 35.72 -26.84 5.76
C LYS A 73 36.47 -25.62 5.19
N GLU A 74 37.19 -25.83 4.08
CA GLU A 74 37.97 -24.75 3.41
C GLU A 74 37.10 -23.67 2.78
N LYS A 75 35.80 -23.94 2.51
CA LYS A 75 34.87 -23.06 1.81
C LYS A 75 33.68 -22.65 2.68
N TRP A 76 33.78 -22.86 3.98
CA TRP A 76 32.68 -22.65 4.93
C TRP A 76 32.08 -21.24 4.88
N ALA A 77 32.89 -20.19 4.65
CA ALA A 77 32.40 -18.80 4.54
C ALA A 77 31.47 -18.65 3.30
N THR A 78 31.86 -19.24 2.17
CA THR A 78 31.00 -19.25 0.97
C THR A 78 29.78 -20.14 1.17
N PHE A 79 29.88 -21.24 1.91
CA PHE A 79 28.75 -22.08 2.28
C PHE A 79 27.74 -21.30 3.12
N MET A 80 28.18 -20.61 4.17
CA MET A 80 27.31 -19.77 5.01
C MET A 80 26.56 -18.74 4.18
N PHE A 81 27.24 -18.09 3.26
CA PHE A 81 26.63 -17.11 2.35
C PHE A 81 25.52 -17.73 1.49
N HIS A 82 25.70 -18.94 0.93
CA HIS A 82 24.66 -19.62 0.15
C HIS A 82 23.53 -20.17 1.03
N ALA A 83 23.86 -20.69 2.22
CA ALA A 83 22.87 -21.17 3.18
C ALA A 83 21.99 -20.02 3.70
N ALA A 84 22.56 -18.82 3.85
CA ALA A 84 21.84 -17.63 4.24
C ALA A 84 20.69 -17.31 3.28
N PHE A 85 20.92 -17.33 1.97
CA PHE A 85 19.87 -17.09 0.97
C PHE A 85 18.78 -18.16 1.03
N LEU A 86 19.13 -19.42 1.22
CA LEU A 86 18.14 -20.48 1.41
C LEU A 86 17.28 -20.24 2.65
N LEU A 87 17.89 -19.86 3.78
CA LEU A 87 17.16 -19.53 5.00
C LEU A 87 16.25 -18.32 4.80
N ILE A 88 16.74 -17.25 4.16
CA ILE A 88 15.93 -16.05 3.89
C ILE A 88 14.72 -16.40 3.03
N ILE A 89 14.88 -17.19 1.96
CA ILE A 89 13.77 -17.59 1.10
C ILE A 89 12.78 -18.49 1.86
N VAL A 90 13.28 -19.42 2.68
CA VAL A 90 12.42 -20.27 3.53
C VAL A 90 11.69 -19.42 4.56
N GLY A 91 12.37 -18.48 5.22
CA GLY A 91 11.74 -17.53 6.14
C GLY A 91 10.64 -16.71 5.47
N ALA A 92 10.90 -16.16 4.28
CA ALA A 92 9.90 -15.44 3.50
C ALA A 92 8.70 -16.32 3.10
N ALA A 93 8.92 -17.61 2.79
CA ALA A 93 7.82 -18.53 2.54
C ALA A 93 7.00 -18.81 3.81
N VAL A 94 7.63 -18.95 4.97
CA VAL A 94 6.93 -19.13 6.26
C VAL A 94 6.09 -17.89 6.58
N THR A 95 6.66 -16.68 6.46
CA THR A 95 5.92 -15.42 6.62
C THR A 95 4.70 -15.37 5.73
N ARG A 96 4.86 -15.73 4.46
CA ARG A 96 3.79 -15.63 3.46
C ARG A 96 2.65 -16.63 3.67
N TYR A 97 2.95 -17.88 4.06
CA TYR A 97 1.95 -18.97 4.12
C TYR A 97 1.46 -19.28 5.53
N ILE A 98 2.18 -18.85 6.56
CA ILE A 98 1.87 -19.16 7.96
C ILE A 98 1.61 -17.88 8.75
N GLY A 99 2.36 -16.81 8.47
CA GLY A 99 2.17 -15.51 9.11
C GLY A 99 0.82 -14.87 8.74
N TYR A 100 0.27 -14.09 9.62
CA TYR A 100 -0.89 -13.25 9.35
C TYR A 100 -0.77 -11.90 10.07
N GLU A 101 -1.42 -10.91 9.48
CA GLU A 101 -1.37 -9.52 9.90
C GLU A 101 -2.78 -8.95 10.00
N GLY A 102 -2.93 -7.90 10.78
CA GLY A 102 -4.20 -7.24 10.94
C GLY A 102 -4.09 -5.90 11.65
N ILE A 103 -5.22 -5.34 12.01
CA ILE A 103 -5.32 -4.10 12.77
C ILE A 103 -6.26 -4.29 13.96
N MET A 104 -5.81 -3.91 15.14
CA MET A 104 -6.59 -3.89 16.36
C MET A 104 -7.02 -2.45 16.65
N LEU A 105 -8.32 -2.21 16.68
CA LEU A 105 -8.93 -0.91 16.93
C LEU A 105 -9.42 -0.91 18.38
N ILE A 106 -8.94 0.03 19.19
CA ILE A 106 -9.29 0.09 20.63
C ILE A 106 -9.66 1.52 20.98
N ASN A 107 -10.89 1.74 21.46
CA ASN A 107 -11.29 3.01 22.03
C ASN A 107 -10.74 3.17 23.44
N GLU A 108 -10.45 4.40 23.85
CA GLU A 108 -9.95 4.67 25.20
C GLU A 108 -10.91 4.15 26.29
N GLY A 109 -10.32 3.43 27.24
CA GLY A 109 -11.01 2.72 28.32
C GLY A 109 -11.55 1.33 27.95
N GLU A 110 -11.54 0.93 26.68
CA GLU A 110 -12.03 -0.37 26.21
C GLU A 110 -10.96 -1.46 26.24
N THR A 111 -11.43 -2.70 26.21
CA THR A 111 -10.58 -3.90 26.22
C THR A 111 -11.01 -4.81 25.07
N THR A 112 -10.08 -5.29 24.26
CA THR A 112 -10.36 -6.22 23.19
C THR A 112 -9.25 -7.28 23.04
N SER A 113 -9.60 -8.45 22.53
CA SER A 113 -8.70 -9.46 21.96
C SER A 113 -8.83 -9.54 20.45
N GLN A 114 -9.83 -8.85 19.88
CA GLN A 114 -10.20 -8.96 18.48
C GLN A 114 -9.43 -7.95 17.63
N PHE A 115 -9.08 -8.38 16.43
CA PHE A 115 -8.48 -7.53 15.41
C PHE A 115 -8.96 -7.93 14.02
N LEU A 116 -8.95 -6.98 13.09
CA LEU A 116 -9.36 -7.17 11.70
C LEU A 116 -8.17 -7.65 10.87
N SER A 117 -8.37 -8.68 10.07
CA SER A 117 -7.32 -9.19 9.17
C SER A 117 -6.90 -8.16 8.12
N GLU A 118 -5.63 -8.17 7.74
CA GLU A 118 -5.16 -7.40 6.57
C GLU A 118 -5.65 -8.01 5.25
N THR A 119 -5.72 -9.35 5.20
CA THR A 119 -6.27 -10.06 4.05
C THR A 119 -7.77 -9.81 3.96
N THR A 120 -8.24 -9.51 2.76
CA THR A 120 -9.66 -9.37 2.45
C THR A 120 -10.29 -10.71 2.11
N TYR A 121 -11.57 -10.85 2.46
CA TYR A 121 -12.36 -12.07 2.28
C TYR A 121 -13.72 -11.75 1.67
N ILE A 122 -14.25 -12.70 0.91
CA ILE A 122 -15.70 -12.83 0.76
C ILE A 122 -16.19 -13.65 1.97
N ASN A 123 -16.89 -12.97 2.86
CA ASN A 123 -17.43 -13.57 4.05
C ASN A 123 -18.89 -13.96 3.77
N VAL A 124 -19.25 -15.19 4.06
CA VAL A 124 -20.54 -15.75 3.76
C VAL A 124 -21.11 -16.47 5.00
N ILE A 125 -22.30 -16.12 5.38
CA ILE A 125 -23.09 -16.90 6.33
C ILE A 125 -24.29 -17.42 5.54
N VAL A 126 -24.40 -18.74 5.47
CA VAL A 126 -25.55 -19.43 4.86
C VAL A 126 -26.34 -20.08 5.96
N ASP A 127 -27.63 -19.86 5.98
CA ASP A 127 -28.54 -20.50 6.94
C ASP A 127 -29.89 -20.93 6.31
N ASN A 128 -30.58 -21.85 6.96
CA ASN A 128 -31.91 -22.32 6.58
C ASN A 128 -32.93 -22.14 7.73
N ASN A 129 -32.73 -21.16 8.61
CA ASN A 129 -33.48 -20.90 9.83
C ASN A 129 -33.37 -21.98 10.93
N LYS A 130 -32.58 -23.04 10.71
CA LYS A 130 -32.35 -24.10 11.71
C LYS A 130 -30.87 -24.23 12.03
N GLU A 131 -30.04 -24.13 11.02
CA GLU A 131 -28.60 -24.28 11.12
C GLU A 131 -27.93 -23.21 10.27
N GLN A 132 -26.68 -22.86 10.63
CA GLN A 132 -25.87 -21.90 9.88
C GLN A 132 -24.48 -22.44 9.64
N LYS A 133 -23.90 -22.07 8.50
CA LYS A 133 -22.51 -22.28 8.14
C LYS A 133 -21.86 -20.95 7.88
N LYS A 134 -20.68 -20.71 8.48
CA LYS A 134 -19.88 -19.50 8.29
C LYS A 134 -18.65 -19.85 7.47
N LEU A 135 -18.37 -19.07 6.47
CA LEU A 135 -17.26 -19.24 5.55
C LEU A 135 -16.52 -17.91 5.37
N HIS A 136 -15.23 -18.00 5.18
CA HIS A 136 -14.36 -16.85 4.99
C HIS A 136 -13.37 -17.21 3.88
N GLU A 137 -13.70 -16.87 2.63
CA GLU A 137 -12.89 -17.23 1.48
C GLU A 137 -11.99 -16.06 1.11
N PRO A 138 -10.65 -16.24 1.15
CA PRO A 138 -9.72 -15.16 0.85
C PRO A 138 -9.84 -14.76 -0.61
N ILE A 139 -9.82 -13.44 -0.85
CA ILE A 139 -9.86 -12.88 -2.18
C ILE A 139 -8.80 -11.77 -2.31
N LEU A 140 -8.04 -11.82 -3.40
CA LEU A 140 -7.03 -10.83 -3.71
C LEU A 140 -7.35 -10.22 -5.07
N LEU A 141 -7.83 -8.99 -5.07
CA LEU A 141 -8.29 -8.29 -6.24
C LEU A 141 -7.29 -7.23 -6.70
N SER A 142 -7.19 -7.05 -8.01
CA SER A 142 -6.33 -6.08 -8.65
C SER A 142 -7.16 -4.93 -9.21
N ALA A 143 -6.77 -3.70 -8.92
CA ALA A 143 -7.37 -2.51 -9.53
C ALA A 143 -6.97 -2.32 -11.00
N TRP A 144 -5.99 -3.10 -11.48
CA TRP A 144 -5.52 -3.07 -12.86
C TRP A 144 -5.55 -4.47 -13.49
N GLY A 145 -6.17 -4.58 -14.65
CA GLY A 145 -6.33 -5.84 -15.37
C GLY A 145 -7.64 -6.56 -15.04
N SER A 146 -7.71 -7.84 -15.36
CA SER A 146 -8.89 -8.67 -15.12
C SER A 146 -8.73 -9.48 -13.83
N ASN A 147 -9.80 -9.57 -13.07
CA ASN A 147 -9.92 -10.42 -11.90
C ASN A 147 -10.75 -11.66 -12.24
N SER A 148 -10.42 -12.78 -11.64
CA SER A 148 -11.23 -13.99 -11.70
C SER A 148 -11.19 -14.68 -10.34
N TRP A 149 -12.35 -15.01 -9.81
CA TRP A 149 -12.49 -15.74 -8.56
C TRP A 149 -13.82 -16.46 -8.59
N SER A 150 -13.83 -17.68 -8.14
CA SER A 150 -15.03 -18.47 -8.00
C SER A 150 -14.90 -19.38 -6.78
N PHE A 151 -16.01 -19.63 -6.13
CA PHE A 151 -16.11 -20.49 -4.95
C PHE A 151 -17.38 -21.30 -5.02
N SER A 152 -17.30 -22.58 -4.77
CA SER A 152 -18.45 -23.48 -4.69
C SER A 152 -18.41 -24.28 -3.39
N ASP A 153 -19.58 -24.47 -2.79
CA ASP A 153 -19.72 -25.23 -1.55
C ASP A 153 -21.13 -25.86 -1.48
N ASN A 154 -21.33 -26.71 -0.49
CA ASN A 154 -22.58 -27.38 -0.24
C ASN A 154 -23.09 -27.08 1.17
N PHE A 155 -24.39 -26.73 1.26
CA PHE A 155 -25.08 -26.59 2.52
C PHE A 155 -26.31 -27.49 2.53
N ARG A 156 -26.27 -28.57 3.31
CA ARG A 156 -27.40 -29.52 3.46
C ARG A 156 -27.93 -30.02 2.11
N GLU A 157 -27.10 -30.65 1.32
CA GLU A 157 -27.43 -31.21 -0.01
C GLU A 157 -27.85 -30.16 -1.07
N GLN A 158 -27.71 -28.88 -0.77
CA GLN A 158 -27.92 -27.81 -1.71
C GLN A 158 -26.57 -27.19 -2.10
N ASP A 159 -26.22 -27.38 -3.37
CA ASP A 159 -25.00 -26.78 -3.92
C ASP A 159 -25.25 -25.30 -4.21
N TYR A 160 -24.25 -24.50 -3.93
CA TYR A 160 -24.21 -23.10 -4.34
C TYR A 160 -22.83 -22.70 -4.84
N GLU A 161 -22.83 -21.76 -5.75
CA GLU A 161 -21.64 -21.21 -6.37
C GLU A 161 -21.67 -19.68 -6.29
N ILE A 162 -20.51 -19.09 -6.10
CA ILE A 162 -20.33 -17.64 -6.02
C ILE A 162 -19.22 -17.27 -6.99
N ASP A 163 -19.57 -16.51 -8.02
CA ASP A 163 -18.65 -16.08 -9.07
C ASP A 163 -18.43 -14.59 -9.03
N LEU A 164 -17.18 -14.17 -9.18
CA LEU A 164 -16.83 -12.78 -9.36
C LEU A 164 -17.21 -12.32 -10.77
N VAL A 165 -18.06 -11.29 -10.84
CA VAL A 165 -18.46 -10.64 -12.07
C VAL A 165 -17.58 -9.45 -12.37
N ASP A 166 -17.41 -8.55 -11.36
CA ASP A 166 -16.62 -7.33 -11.53
C ASP A 166 -16.07 -6.84 -10.19
N TYR A 167 -15.03 -6.01 -10.28
CA TYR A 167 -14.40 -5.33 -9.15
C TYR A 167 -14.20 -3.86 -9.49
N ILE A 168 -14.75 -2.99 -8.69
CA ILE A 168 -14.69 -1.55 -8.85
C ILE A 168 -13.91 -0.96 -7.67
N PRO A 169 -12.60 -0.71 -7.85
CA PRO A 169 -11.77 -0.12 -6.80
C PRO A 169 -12.12 1.35 -6.57
N TRP A 170 -11.99 1.82 -5.31
CA TRP A 170 -12.26 3.20 -4.90
C TRP A 170 -13.59 3.72 -5.42
N ALA A 171 -14.62 2.94 -5.25
CA ALA A 171 -15.92 3.14 -5.88
C ALA A 171 -16.53 4.50 -5.57
N GLU A 172 -17.04 5.14 -6.60
CA GLU A 172 -17.79 6.38 -6.47
C GLU A 172 -19.05 6.35 -7.34
N LYS A 173 -20.07 7.06 -6.90
CA LYS A 173 -21.29 7.23 -7.70
C LYS A 173 -21.08 8.36 -8.68
N LYS A 174 -21.22 8.06 -9.98
CA LYS A 174 -21.10 9.03 -11.06
C LYS A 174 -22.34 8.99 -11.93
N PHE A 175 -22.79 10.15 -12.35
CA PHE A 175 -23.86 10.24 -13.32
C PHE A 175 -23.31 9.96 -14.73
N ILE A 176 -23.90 9.00 -15.41
CA ILE A 176 -23.58 8.62 -16.79
C ILE A 176 -24.76 8.99 -17.67
N ASP A 177 -24.49 9.80 -18.71
CA ASP A 177 -25.52 10.17 -19.69
C ASP A 177 -25.96 8.93 -20.50
N ASP A 178 -27.28 8.71 -20.57
CA ASP A 178 -27.91 7.65 -21.34
C ASP A 178 -29.22 8.18 -21.94
N GLU A 179 -29.34 8.16 -23.23
CA GLU A 179 -30.54 8.62 -23.95
C GLU A 179 -31.81 7.86 -23.53
N ASN A 180 -31.67 6.60 -23.13
CA ASN A 180 -32.77 5.75 -22.65
C ASN A 180 -32.97 5.85 -21.14
N GLY A 181 -32.06 6.56 -20.44
CA GLY A 181 -32.10 6.74 -19.00
C GLY A 181 -33.23 7.67 -18.52
N VAL A 182 -33.38 7.73 -17.21
CA VAL A 182 -34.34 8.63 -16.57
C VAL A 182 -33.76 10.03 -16.48
N GLU A 183 -34.60 11.06 -16.63
CA GLU A 183 -34.19 12.45 -16.52
C GLU A 183 -33.82 12.79 -15.08
N HIS A 184 -32.68 13.48 -14.88
CA HIS A 184 -32.17 13.93 -13.58
C HIS A 184 -31.89 15.44 -13.61
N LEU A 185 -32.21 16.10 -12.52
CA LEU A 185 -31.84 17.48 -12.28
C LEU A 185 -30.48 17.52 -11.59
N PHE A 186 -29.49 18.12 -12.24
CA PHE A 186 -28.17 18.36 -11.63
C PHE A 186 -28.20 19.64 -10.82
N LEU A 187 -27.98 19.51 -9.51
CA LEU A 187 -27.98 20.59 -8.55
C LEU A 187 -26.63 20.64 -7.83
N VAL A 188 -26.06 21.81 -7.73
CA VAL A 188 -24.82 22.07 -6.98
C VAL A 188 -25.14 22.98 -5.81
N GLU A 189 -24.72 22.59 -4.63
CA GLU A 189 -24.84 23.41 -3.43
C GLU A 189 -23.47 23.59 -2.75
N SER A 190 -23.38 24.60 -1.88
CA SER A 190 -22.19 24.91 -1.11
C SER A 190 -22.59 25.07 0.34
N SER A 191 -22.43 24.00 1.11
CA SER A 191 -22.59 23.99 2.56
C SER A 191 -21.32 23.54 3.24
N GLU A 192 -21.12 23.88 4.48
CA GLU A 192 -19.95 23.51 5.29
C GLU A 192 -18.59 23.82 4.63
N GLY A 193 -18.56 24.84 3.75
CA GLY A 193 -17.33 25.27 3.08
C GLY A 193 -16.87 24.41 1.90
N SER A 194 -17.66 23.40 1.49
CA SER A 194 -17.38 22.55 0.35
C SER A 194 -18.49 22.56 -0.71
N ARG A 195 -18.14 22.14 -1.92
CA ARG A 195 -19.07 22.00 -3.05
C ARG A 195 -19.62 20.58 -3.06
N HIS A 196 -20.96 20.45 -3.05
CA HIS A 196 -21.64 19.17 -3.18
C HIS A 196 -22.50 19.12 -4.45
N GLU A 197 -22.50 17.97 -5.10
CA GLU A 197 -23.23 17.72 -6.35
C GLU A 197 -24.33 16.70 -6.13
N HIS A 198 -25.54 17.03 -6.55
CA HIS A 198 -26.71 16.18 -6.40
C HIS A 198 -27.41 15.98 -7.75
N TYR A 199 -27.83 14.73 -8.01
CA TYR A 199 -28.62 14.35 -9.17
C TYR A 199 -29.99 13.88 -8.70
N VAL A 200 -30.98 14.77 -8.77
CA VAL A 200 -32.35 14.48 -8.34
C VAL A 200 -33.12 13.81 -9.46
N LYS A 201 -33.48 12.54 -9.30
CA LYS A 201 -34.21 11.76 -10.28
C LYS A 201 -35.61 12.32 -10.50
N SER A 202 -36.07 12.36 -11.75
CA SER A 202 -37.44 12.80 -12.08
C SER A 202 -38.49 11.95 -11.38
N GLY A 203 -39.47 12.61 -10.78
CA GLY A 203 -40.54 11.99 -9.99
C GLY A 203 -40.18 11.68 -8.55
N THR A 204 -39.00 12.06 -8.06
CA THR A 204 -38.53 11.77 -6.69
C THR A 204 -38.24 13.03 -5.88
N VAL A 205 -38.10 12.84 -4.57
CA VAL A 205 -37.67 13.85 -3.60
C VAL A 205 -36.41 13.35 -2.91
N GLN A 206 -35.39 14.18 -2.85
CA GLN A 206 -34.12 13.91 -2.17
C GLN A 206 -33.95 14.84 -0.97
N ASN A 207 -33.48 14.31 0.15
CA ASN A 207 -33.11 15.11 1.30
C ASN A 207 -31.69 15.67 1.11
N ILE A 208 -31.54 16.99 1.10
CA ILE A 208 -30.28 17.71 1.02
C ILE A 208 -30.20 18.62 2.25
N HIS A 209 -29.32 18.33 3.19
CA HIS A 209 -29.17 19.08 4.45
C HIS A 209 -30.49 19.36 5.16
N ASN A 210 -31.34 18.34 5.35
CA ASN A 210 -32.67 18.40 5.94
C ASN A 210 -33.72 19.20 5.14
N ILE A 211 -33.41 19.57 3.88
CA ILE A 211 -34.35 20.20 2.97
C ILE A 211 -34.73 19.22 1.88
N LEU A 212 -36.03 19.00 1.71
CA LEU A 212 -36.57 18.07 0.74
C LEU A 212 -36.65 18.74 -0.65
N VAL A 213 -35.76 18.38 -1.56
CA VAL A 213 -35.70 18.91 -2.92
C VAL A 213 -36.28 17.86 -3.88
N GLY A 214 -37.29 18.24 -4.64
CA GLY A 214 -37.94 17.41 -5.64
C GLY A 214 -37.65 17.87 -7.07
N TYR A 215 -37.61 16.90 -8.00
CA TYR A 215 -37.62 17.17 -9.42
C TYR A 215 -38.81 16.44 -10.07
N ASN A 216 -39.71 17.18 -10.72
CA ASN A 216 -40.99 16.67 -11.22
C ASN A 216 -41.74 15.82 -10.16
N ALA A 217 -41.55 16.13 -8.88
CA ALA A 217 -42.16 15.36 -7.81
C ALA A 217 -43.67 15.63 -7.77
N THR A 218 -44.44 14.56 -7.76
CA THR A 218 -45.90 14.60 -7.60
C THR A 218 -46.30 14.59 -6.12
N ASP A 219 -45.38 14.20 -5.24
CA ASP A 219 -45.58 14.17 -3.81
C ASP A 219 -45.48 15.59 -3.23
N ASN A 220 -46.48 15.97 -2.41
CA ASN A 220 -46.57 17.29 -1.79
C ASN A 220 -45.56 17.50 -0.65
N ASN A 221 -44.65 16.54 -0.42
CA ASN A 221 -43.67 16.59 0.68
C ASN A 221 -42.43 17.44 0.37
N ALA A 222 -42.13 17.73 -0.90
CA ALA A 222 -40.99 18.53 -1.26
C ALA A 222 -41.07 19.96 -0.68
N SER A 223 -40.01 20.43 -0.03
CA SER A 223 -39.83 21.80 0.43
C SER A 223 -39.55 22.73 -0.75
N ILE A 224 -38.81 22.25 -1.73
CA ILE A 224 -38.48 22.87 -3.00
C ILE A 224 -38.80 21.86 -4.09
N ASN A 225 -39.68 22.17 -5.02
CA ASN A 225 -39.96 21.34 -6.17
C ASN A 225 -39.70 22.12 -7.46
N ILE A 226 -38.73 21.63 -8.25
CA ILE A 226 -38.42 22.14 -9.57
C ILE A 226 -39.05 21.19 -10.57
N PHE A 227 -39.78 21.69 -11.54
CA PHE A 227 -40.48 20.85 -12.50
C PHE A 227 -40.52 21.46 -13.89
N LYS A 228 -40.63 20.61 -14.89
CA LYS A 228 -40.72 20.99 -16.30
C LYS A 228 -42.18 21.24 -16.72
N ARG A 229 -42.44 22.41 -17.30
CA ARG A 229 -43.73 22.75 -17.87
C ARG A 229 -43.53 23.54 -19.15
N ASN A 230 -44.08 23.02 -20.27
CA ASN A 230 -43.97 23.62 -21.60
C ASN A 230 -42.52 24.00 -21.98
N ASP A 231 -41.61 23.03 -21.87
CA ASP A 231 -40.15 23.14 -22.11
C ASP A 231 -39.42 24.22 -21.28
N SER A 232 -40.05 24.78 -20.28
CA SER A 232 -39.41 25.65 -19.29
C SER A 232 -39.40 25.05 -17.91
N LEU A 233 -38.38 25.34 -17.14
CA LEU A 233 -38.31 24.95 -15.72
C LEU A 233 -39.11 25.93 -14.88
N LYS A 234 -39.89 25.42 -13.96
CA LYS A 234 -40.64 26.13 -12.96
C LYS A 234 -40.22 25.70 -11.57
N ILE A 235 -40.43 26.56 -10.59
CA ILE A 235 -40.17 26.27 -9.19
C ILE A 235 -41.41 26.61 -8.35
N VAL A 236 -41.66 25.76 -7.36
CA VAL A 236 -42.58 26.04 -6.26
C VAL A 236 -41.91 25.62 -4.95
N THR A 237 -42.10 26.45 -3.91
CA THR A 237 -41.41 26.29 -2.61
C THR A 237 -42.38 26.46 -1.46
N LYS A 238 -42.08 25.79 -0.32
CA LYS A 238 -42.83 25.97 0.94
C LYS A 238 -42.34 27.14 1.81
N SER A 239 -41.29 27.83 1.35
CA SER A 239 -40.69 28.97 2.04
C SER A 239 -40.35 30.06 1.03
N ASP A 240 -40.39 31.31 1.45
CA ASP A 240 -39.85 32.42 0.66
C ASP A 240 -38.34 32.24 0.48
N GLY A 241 -37.81 32.78 -0.62
CA GLY A 241 -36.39 32.73 -0.92
C GLY A 241 -35.96 33.86 -1.82
N ALA A 242 -34.69 33.89 -2.14
CA ALA A 242 -34.09 34.86 -3.06
C ALA A 242 -33.22 34.12 -4.09
N TYR A 243 -33.03 34.74 -5.23
CA TYR A 243 -32.05 34.27 -6.20
C TYR A 243 -31.27 35.43 -6.81
N GLN A 244 -30.08 35.13 -7.28
CA GLN A 244 -29.22 36.05 -8.03
C GLN A 244 -28.74 35.36 -9.31
N VAL A 245 -29.01 36.01 -10.44
CA VAL A 245 -28.51 35.53 -11.75
C VAL A 245 -27.02 35.80 -11.84
N MET A 246 -26.22 34.75 -11.97
CA MET A 246 -24.76 34.84 -11.88
C MET A 246 -24.13 35.68 -13.01
N ALA A 247 -24.72 35.69 -14.20
CA ALA A 247 -24.19 36.43 -15.35
C ALA A 247 -24.44 37.94 -15.28
N THR A 248 -25.59 38.37 -14.73
CA THR A 248 -26.03 39.76 -14.76
C THR A 248 -26.05 40.41 -13.35
N MET A 249 -25.83 39.60 -12.31
CA MET A 249 -25.97 39.98 -10.91
C MET A 249 -27.40 40.49 -10.54
N ALA A 250 -28.36 40.28 -11.44
CA ALA A 250 -29.76 40.66 -11.18
C ALA A 250 -30.33 39.77 -10.06
N GLN A 251 -31.02 40.42 -9.12
CA GLN A 251 -31.64 39.78 -7.97
C GLN A 251 -33.14 39.65 -8.14
N GLY A 252 -33.69 38.57 -7.59
CA GLY A 252 -35.13 38.33 -7.55
C GLY A 252 -35.53 37.55 -6.30
N THR A 253 -36.82 37.45 -6.07
CA THR A 253 -37.40 36.77 -4.93
C THR A 253 -38.22 35.55 -5.40
N VAL A 254 -38.20 34.48 -4.61
CA VAL A 254 -39.07 33.32 -4.77
C VAL A 254 -40.16 33.41 -3.70
N GLN A 255 -41.41 33.44 -4.13
CA GLN A 255 -42.55 33.51 -3.21
C GLN A 255 -43.06 32.11 -2.87
N LYS A 256 -43.31 31.92 -1.60
CA LYS A 256 -43.90 30.69 -1.06
C LYS A 256 -45.21 30.33 -1.79
N ASP A 257 -45.42 29.02 -1.99
CA ASP A 257 -46.64 28.40 -2.57
C ASP A 257 -47.05 28.97 -3.94
N THR A 258 -46.12 29.63 -4.65
CA THR A 258 -46.37 30.28 -5.94
C THR A 258 -45.49 29.61 -7.02
N VAL A 259 -46.11 29.21 -8.14
CA VAL A 259 -45.37 28.69 -9.30
C VAL A 259 -44.70 29.83 -10.04
N GLN A 260 -43.39 29.78 -10.17
CA GLN A 260 -42.58 30.83 -10.79
C GLN A 260 -41.62 30.25 -11.80
N ASP A 261 -41.08 31.12 -12.69
CA ASP A 261 -40.01 30.69 -13.60
C ASP A 261 -38.73 30.37 -12.84
N PHE A 262 -38.08 29.29 -13.25
CA PHE A 262 -36.80 28.88 -12.69
C PHE A 262 -35.66 29.26 -13.64
N ASN A 263 -34.71 30.08 -13.15
CA ASN A 263 -33.59 30.55 -13.94
C ASN A 263 -32.35 29.65 -13.70
N LEU A 264 -31.88 29.01 -14.74
CA LEU A 264 -30.61 28.29 -14.69
C LEU A 264 -29.45 29.21 -14.40
N ARG A 265 -28.34 28.68 -13.87
CA ARG A 265 -27.12 29.43 -13.55
C ARG A 265 -27.38 30.62 -12.64
N SER A 266 -28.32 30.48 -11.73
CA SER A 266 -28.67 31.46 -10.72
C SER A 266 -28.46 30.82 -9.34
N LEU A 267 -27.88 31.59 -8.43
CA LEU A 267 -27.72 31.19 -7.04
C LEU A 267 -29.04 31.43 -6.31
N TYR A 268 -29.70 30.36 -5.95
CA TYR A 268 -30.91 30.39 -5.11
C TYR A 268 -30.49 30.20 -3.65
N ASN A 269 -31.18 30.88 -2.75
CA ASN A 269 -31.13 30.65 -1.32
C ASN A 269 -32.56 30.50 -0.82
N ILE A 270 -32.98 29.28 -0.51
CA ILE A 270 -34.32 28.94 -0.11
C ILE A 270 -34.27 28.06 1.14
N ALA A 271 -34.96 28.45 2.19
CA ALA A 271 -34.93 27.77 3.48
C ALA A 271 -33.51 27.56 4.07
N GLY A 272 -32.55 28.41 3.70
CA GLY A 272 -31.16 28.32 4.15
C GLY A 272 -30.27 27.43 3.28
N LEU A 273 -30.78 26.82 2.22
CA LEU A 273 -30.01 26.04 1.25
C LEU A 273 -29.56 26.92 0.08
N PRO A 274 -28.27 27.27 -0.05
CA PRO A 274 -27.74 27.94 -1.22
C PRO A 274 -27.45 26.90 -2.32
N PHE A 275 -28.08 26.99 -3.49
CA PHE A 275 -27.86 26.06 -4.58
C PHE A 275 -27.92 26.72 -5.96
N VAL A 276 -27.35 26.04 -6.95
CA VAL A 276 -27.36 26.41 -8.37
C VAL A 276 -27.73 25.17 -9.19
N VAL A 277 -28.57 25.36 -10.19
CA VAL A 277 -28.78 24.38 -11.27
C VAL A 277 -28.07 24.91 -12.52
N PRO A 278 -26.91 24.35 -12.89
CA PRO A 278 -26.05 24.93 -13.92
C PRO A 278 -26.50 24.63 -15.35
N GLN A 279 -27.30 23.59 -15.55
CA GLN A 279 -27.71 23.10 -16.87
C GLN A 279 -29.13 22.50 -16.85
N TYR A 280 -29.70 22.32 -18.03
CA TYR A 280 -30.97 21.61 -18.15
C TYR A 280 -30.84 20.16 -17.65
N PRO A 281 -31.93 19.58 -17.11
CA PRO A 281 -31.95 18.17 -16.75
C PRO A 281 -31.54 17.26 -17.91
N SER A 282 -30.70 16.29 -17.62
CA SER A 282 -30.20 15.30 -18.58
C SER A 282 -30.71 13.91 -18.25
N LYS A 283 -30.79 13.05 -19.27
CA LYS A 283 -31.13 11.65 -19.10
C LYS A 283 -29.91 10.82 -18.81
N GLY A 284 -30.01 9.90 -17.87
CA GLY A 284 -28.91 9.03 -17.48
C GLY A 284 -29.24 8.16 -16.27
N SER A 285 -28.20 7.55 -15.74
CA SER A 285 -28.25 6.75 -14.52
C SER A 285 -27.08 7.07 -13.60
N MET A 286 -27.30 6.89 -12.30
CA MET A 286 -26.21 6.90 -11.31
C MET A 286 -25.54 5.53 -11.31
N GLU A 287 -24.32 5.46 -11.78
CA GLU A 287 -23.54 4.22 -11.82
C GLU A 287 -22.40 4.25 -10.81
N THR A 288 -22.03 3.07 -10.32
CA THR A 288 -20.83 2.89 -9.52
C THR A 288 -19.65 2.70 -10.47
N VAL A 289 -18.69 3.59 -10.41
CA VAL A 289 -17.48 3.58 -11.25
C VAL A 289 -16.24 3.65 -10.38
N SER A 290 -15.11 3.21 -10.93
CA SER A 290 -13.81 3.39 -10.28
C SER A 290 -13.43 4.86 -10.25
N GLY A 291 -13.16 5.37 -9.04
CA GLY A 291 -12.63 6.70 -8.82
C GLY A 291 -11.09 6.75 -8.88
N PRO A 292 -10.50 7.91 -8.62
CA PRO A 292 -9.06 8.01 -8.39
C PRO A 292 -8.67 7.27 -7.11
N LYS A 293 -7.44 6.75 -7.10
CA LYS A 293 -6.88 6.06 -5.93
C LYS A 293 -7.08 6.89 -4.66
N ASN A 294 -7.79 6.32 -3.72
CA ASN A 294 -8.01 6.89 -2.39
C ASN A 294 -8.24 5.75 -1.40
N ASP A 295 -7.32 5.59 -0.45
CA ASP A 295 -7.34 4.49 0.52
C ASP A 295 -8.48 4.62 1.56
N GLU A 296 -9.15 5.78 1.63
CA GLU A 296 -10.33 6.00 2.47
C GLU A 296 -11.64 5.56 1.79
N LYS A 297 -11.65 5.40 0.46
CA LYS A 297 -12.83 4.95 -0.29
C LYS A 297 -12.94 3.43 -0.25
N LEU A 298 -14.15 2.96 -0.10
CA LEU A 298 -14.46 1.54 -0.19
C LEU A 298 -14.53 1.09 -1.65
N ASP A 299 -14.22 -0.17 -1.86
CA ASP A 299 -14.37 -0.85 -3.14
C ASP A 299 -15.76 -1.47 -3.25
N VAL A 300 -16.15 -1.82 -4.48
CA VAL A 300 -17.35 -2.62 -4.74
C VAL A 300 -16.96 -3.90 -5.48
N VAL A 301 -17.44 -5.02 -4.97
CA VAL A 301 -17.32 -6.34 -5.58
C VAL A 301 -18.71 -6.78 -6.04
N ILE A 302 -18.83 -7.13 -7.32
CA ILE A 302 -20.08 -7.63 -7.92
C ILE A 302 -19.94 -9.14 -8.06
N LEU A 303 -20.86 -9.86 -7.43
CA LEU A 303 -20.89 -11.32 -7.40
C LEU A 303 -22.20 -11.84 -7.96
N ASP A 304 -22.12 -12.95 -8.69
CA ASP A 304 -23.29 -13.78 -9.02
C ASP A 304 -23.31 -14.97 -8.04
N VAL A 305 -24.39 -15.08 -7.28
CA VAL A 305 -24.64 -16.20 -6.36
C VAL A 305 -25.67 -17.09 -6.99
N THR A 306 -25.27 -18.33 -7.27
CA THR A 306 -26.15 -19.34 -7.91
C THR A 306 -26.44 -20.47 -6.93
N ALA A 307 -27.71 -20.79 -6.75
CA ALA A 307 -28.16 -21.95 -5.97
C ALA A 307 -29.33 -22.64 -6.71
N ASN A 308 -29.24 -23.96 -6.94
CA ASN A 308 -30.28 -24.73 -7.62
C ASN A 308 -30.79 -24.09 -8.93
N ASN A 309 -29.89 -23.63 -9.80
CA ASN A 309 -30.16 -22.98 -11.10
C ASN A 309 -30.83 -21.58 -11.02
N GLU A 310 -30.93 -20.98 -9.87
CA GLU A 310 -31.33 -19.59 -9.71
C GLU A 310 -30.08 -18.76 -9.38
N THR A 311 -29.89 -17.66 -10.13
CA THR A 311 -28.74 -16.76 -9.94
C THR A 311 -29.20 -15.39 -9.49
N LYS A 312 -28.55 -14.87 -8.47
CA LYS A 312 -28.78 -13.51 -7.98
C LYS A 312 -27.48 -12.71 -7.98
N ARG A 313 -27.52 -11.56 -8.63
CA ARG A 313 -26.41 -10.60 -8.59
C ARG A 313 -26.45 -9.78 -7.32
N VAL A 314 -25.28 -9.67 -6.66
CA VAL A 314 -25.12 -8.97 -5.38
C VAL A 314 -23.91 -8.04 -5.47
N GLU A 315 -24.12 -6.79 -5.07
CA GLU A 315 -23.03 -5.79 -4.93
C GLU A 315 -22.65 -5.68 -3.46
N LEU A 316 -21.39 -5.97 -3.14
CA LEU A 316 -20.83 -5.86 -1.81
C LEU A 316 -19.86 -4.67 -1.78
N THR A 317 -20.16 -3.69 -0.95
CA THR A 317 -19.28 -2.56 -0.68
C THR A 317 -18.41 -2.89 0.52
N GLY A 318 -17.08 -2.71 0.40
CA GLY A 318 -16.17 -3.04 1.49
C GLY A 318 -14.72 -2.79 1.12
N GLY A 319 -13.81 -3.47 1.81
CA GLY A 319 -12.38 -3.31 1.56
C GLY A 319 -11.52 -3.74 2.75
N LYS A 320 -10.26 -3.36 2.71
CA LYS A 320 -9.31 -3.64 3.78
C LYS A 320 -9.80 -3.06 5.11
N PHE A 321 -9.77 -3.87 6.15
CA PHE A 321 -10.19 -3.51 7.51
C PHE A 321 -11.67 -3.12 7.68
N ASN A 322 -12.52 -3.37 6.66
CA ASN A 322 -13.97 -3.18 6.76
C ASN A 322 -14.67 -4.52 7.04
N ASN A 323 -15.66 -4.55 7.93
CA ASN A 323 -16.39 -5.77 8.29
C ASN A 323 -17.86 -5.55 8.64
N ASP A 324 -18.44 -4.38 8.34
CA ASP A 324 -19.77 -3.94 8.78
C ASP A 324 -20.79 -3.77 7.65
N ASN A 325 -20.36 -3.75 6.39
CA ASN A 325 -21.20 -3.58 5.23
C ASN A 325 -21.70 -4.93 4.68
N PHE A 326 -22.72 -5.52 5.29
CA PHE A 326 -23.27 -6.79 4.83
C PHE A 326 -24.54 -6.62 4.00
N LYS A 327 -24.76 -7.58 3.09
CA LYS A 327 -26.00 -7.76 2.32
C LYS A 327 -26.69 -9.05 2.73
N GLU A 328 -27.99 -8.97 2.95
CA GLU A 328 -28.84 -10.12 3.26
C GLU A 328 -29.82 -10.36 2.12
N PHE A 329 -29.98 -11.63 1.78
CA PHE A 329 -30.95 -12.05 0.77
C PHE A 329 -31.26 -13.54 0.90
N THR A 330 -32.39 -13.94 0.36
CA THR A 330 -32.80 -15.34 0.27
C THR A 330 -32.74 -15.80 -1.18
N LEU A 331 -32.22 -17.02 -1.38
CA LEU A 331 -32.16 -17.70 -2.65
C LEU A 331 -32.43 -19.19 -2.44
N ASN A 332 -33.46 -19.74 -3.09
CA ASN A 332 -33.86 -21.15 -2.97
C ASN A 332 -33.92 -21.67 -1.54
N SER A 333 -34.62 -20.97 -0.63
CA SER A 333 -34.80 -21.33 0.79
C SER A 333 -33.52 -21.26 1.63
N LEU A 334 -32.42 -20.80 1.08
CA LEU A 334 -31.22 -20.45 1.81
C LEU A 334 -31.15 -18.94 2.04
N ASN A 335 -30.87 -18.56 3.26
CA ASN A 335 -30.61 -17.17 3.61
C ASN A 335 -29.10 -16.94 3.54
N PHE A 336 -28.70 -15.91 2.82
CA PHE A 336 -27.31 -15.48 2.69
C PHE A 336 -27.13 -14.16 3.40
N ARG A 337 -26.06 -14.07 4.21
CA ARG A 337 -25.51 -12.81 4.68
C ARG A 337 -24.07 -12.74 4.21
N MET A 338 -23.77 -11.77 3.38
CA MET A 338 -22.47 -11.65 2.73
C MET A 338 -21.87 -10.26 2.91
N TRP A 339 -20.55 -10.20 3.05
CA TRP A 339 -19.80 -8.95 3.00
C TRP A 339 -18.41 -9.17 2.40
N TYR A 340 -17.88 -8.11 1.80
CA TYR A 340 -16.51 -8.05 1.31
C TYR A 340 -15.66 -7.26 2.30
N GLY A 341 -14.59 -7.86 2.82
CA GLY A 341 -13.72 -7.16 3.75
C GLY A 341 -12.95 -8.06 4.69
N ALA A 342 -12.60 -7.52 5.84
CA ALA A 342 -11.80 -8.21 6.84
C ALA A 342 -12.55 -9.34 7.54
N ARG A 343 -11.77 -10.32 7.99
CA ARG A 343 -12.20 -11.32 8.97
C ARG A 343 -11.79 -10.88 10.36
N ILE A 344 -12.64 -11.09 11.35
CA ILE A 344 -12.30 -10.89 12.76
C ILE A 344 -11.42 -12.07 13.22
N LEU A 345 -10.25 -11.74 13.73
CA LEU A 345 -9.29 -12.65 14.35
C LEU A 345 -9.19 -12.35 15.84
N GLU A 346 -8.72 -13.31 16.64
CA GLU A 346 -8.57 -13.15 18.08
C GLU A 346 -7.14 -13.46 18.52
N ALA A 347 -6.58 -12.57 19.33
CA ALA A 347 -5.33 -12.81 20.04
C ALA A 347 -5.60 -13.66 21.31
N PRO A 348 -4.63 -14.48 21.78
CA PRO A 348 -4.78 -15.30 22.98
C PRO A 348 -4.63 -14.49 24.29
N PHE A 349 -4.71 -13.19 24.22
CA PHE A 349 -4.68 -12.23 25.33
C PHE A 349 -5.52 -11.01 24.97
N GLN A 350 -5.82 -10.19 25.94
CA GLN A 350 -6.59 -8.96 25.75
C GLN A 350 -5.68 -7.74 25.93
N VAL A 351 -6.02 -6.68 25.24
CA VAL A 351 -5.36 -5.37 25.34
C VAL A 351 -6.40 -4.33 25.73
N LYS A 352 -6.16 -3.63 26.83
CA LYS A 352 -6.96 -2.50 27.28
C LYS A 352 -6.21 -1.21 26.95
N LEU A 353 -6.84 -0.27 26.27
CA LEU A 353 -6.30 1.08 26.10
C LEU A 353 -6.65 1.91 27.36
N ASN A 354 -5.65 2.35 28.09
CA ASN A 354 -5.83 3.18 29.28
C ASN A 354 -5.84 4.67 28.96
N ASP A 355 -4.95 5.09 28.07
CA ASP A 355 -4.74 6.50 27.70
C ASP A 355 -4.09 6.56 26.32
N PHE A 356 -4.61 7.42 25.45
CA PHE A 356 -4.01 7.71 24.15
C PHE A 356 -3.38 9.11 24.20
N GLN A 357 -2.13 9.22 23.82
CA GLN A 357 -1.36 10.45 23.89
C GLN A 357 -0.98 10.93 22.51
N LEU A 358 -1.38 12.16 22.19
CA LEU A 358 -1.04 12.82 20.93
C LEU A 358 -0.31 14.13 21.21
N GLU A 359 0.92 14.24 20.70
CA GLU A 359 1.67 15.47 20.66
C GLU A 359 1.62 16.06 19.25
N LYS A 360 1.29 17.36 19.16
CA LYS A 360 1.25 18.07 17.87
C LYS A 360 2.45 19.00 17.73
N TYR A 361 2.87 19.26 16.51
CA TYR A 361 3.86 20.31 16.25
C TYR A 361 3.32 21.68 16.65
N PRO A 362 4.14 22.55 17.28
CA PRO A 362 3.72 23.89 17.66
C PRO A 362 3.14 24.68 16.47
N GLY A 363 1.89 25.13 16.61
CA GLY A 363 1.19 25.91 15.59
C GLY A 363 0.66 25.10 14.39
N SER A 364 0.61 23.76 14.49
CA SER A 364 0.09 22.87 13.46
C SER A 364 -0.89 21.85 14.06
N GLU A 365 -1.81 21.35 13.25
CA GLU A 365 -2.65 20.19 13.59
C GLU A 365 -1.94 18.86 13.31
N SER A 366 -0.75 18.88 12.72
CA SER A 366 0.01 17.67 12.39
C SER A 366 0.58 17.02 13.66
N ALA A 367 0.45 15.69 13.76
CA ALA A 367 1.01 14.90 14.85
C ALA A 367 2.54 14.94 14.82
N ALA A 368 3.17 15.30 15.93
CA ALA A 368 4.61 15.18 16.15
C ALA A 368 4.96 13.79 16.68
N SER A 369 4.19 13.28 17.65
CA SER A 369 4.29 11.92 18.17
C SER A 369 2.93 11.47 18.71
N TYR A 370 2.72 10.14 18.77
CA TYR A 370 1.57 9.55 19.44
C TYR A 370 1.95 8.21 20.08
N ALA A 371 1.28 7.88 21.18
CA ALA A 371 1.55 6.70 21.97
C ALA A 371 0.27 6.16 22.60
N SER A 372 0.23 4.87 22.85
CA SER A 372 -0.85 4.18 23.55
C SER A 372 -0.34 3.58 24.85
N GLU A 373 -0.89 4.01 25.98
CA GLU A 373 -0.70 3.38 27.27
C GLU A 373 -1.69 2.22 27.38
N VAL A 374 -1.21 1.00 27.40
CA VAL A 374 -2.06 -0.18 27.40
C VAL A 374 -1.79 -1.08 28.60
N THR A 375 -2.82 -1.82 29.04
CA THR A 375 -2.67 -2.96 29.94
C THR A 375 -2.91 -4.24 29.16
N VAL A 376 -1.93 -5.13 29.13
CA VAL A 376 -2.05 -6.48 28.58
C VAL A 376 -2.61 -7.39 29.66
N ILE A 377 -3.64 -8.18 29.30
CA ILE A 377 -4.34 -9.10 30.20
C ILE A 377 -4.25 -10.50 29.62
N ASP A 378 -3.54 -11.40 30.29
CA ASP A 378 -3.30 -12.77 29.87
C ASP A 378 -3.61 -13.75 31.00
N GLY A 379 -4.86 -14.16 31.11
CA GLY A 379 -5.35 -14.94 32.24
C GLY A 379 -5.24 -14.17 33.56
N GLU A 380 -4.40 -14.64 34.48
CA GLU A 380 -4.14 -13.96 35.77
C GLU A 380 -3.02 -12.91 35.66
N GLU A 381 -2.19 -12.96 34.63
CA GLU A 381 -1.09 -12.02 34.40
C GLU A 381 -1.63 -10.71 33.83
N LYS A 382 -1.19 -9.58 34.42
CA LYS A 382 -1.50 -8.23 33.94
C LYS A 382 -0.26 -7.37 34.05
N PHE A 383 0.06 -6.65 32.97
CA PHE A 383 1.15 -5.67 33.00
C PHE A 383 0.83 -4.48 32.09
N ASP A 384 1.34 -3.34 32.47
CA ASP A 384 1.20 -2.11 31.70
C ASP A 384 2.36 -1.99 30.71
N TYR A 385 2.06 -1.44 29.53
CA TYR A 385 3.03 -1.25 28.48
C TYR A 385 2.70 0.01 27.66
N ARG A 386 3.73 0.73 27.21
CA ARG A 386 3.60 1.90 26.35
C ARG A 386 4.01 1.54 24.93
N ILE A 387 3.09 1.63 23.98
CA ILE A 387 3.34 1.39 22.56
C ILE A 387 3.46 2.75 21.85
N PHE A 388 4.59 3.00 21.19
CA PHE A 388 4.83 4.21 20.42
C PHE A 388 5.77 3.92 19.25
N MET A 389 6.16 4.93 18.46
CA MET A 389 7.02 4.75 17.29
C MET A 389 8.29 3.96 17.66
N ASN A 390 8.55 2.86 16.97
CA ASN A 390 9.67 1.93 17.18
C ASN A 390 9.73 1.24 18.57
N HIS A 391 8.70 1.38 19.40
CA HIS A 391 8.59 0.67 20.68
C HIS A 391 7.34 -0.21 20.67
N ILE A 392 7.56 -1.47 20.30
CA ILE A 392 6.50 -2.45 20.01
C ILE A 392 6.23 -3.33 21.23
N LEU A 393 4.98 -3.73 21.39
CA LEU A 393 4.62 -4.82 22.31
C LEU A 393 4.85 -6.15 21.59
N ASP A 394 5.68 -7.03 22.16
CA ASP A 394 5.89 -8.41 21.70
C ASP A 394 5.43 -9.36 22.81
N HIS A 395 4.31 -10.07 22.58
CA HIS A 395 3.72 -10.99 23.55
C HIS A 395 3.15 -12.23 22.84
N LYS A 396 3.53 -13.42 23.28
CA LYS A 396 3.09 -14.72 22.73
C LYS A 396 3.23 -14.86 21.20
N GLY A 397 4.26 -14.22 20.62
CA GLY A 397 4.51 -14.26 19.18
C GLY A 397 3.67 -13.24 18.37
N TYR A 398 2.87 -12.43 19.05
CA TYR A 398 2.18 -11.28 18.46
C TYR A 398 2.98 -10.02 18.71
N LYS A 399 3.15 -9.23 17.66
CA LYS A 399 3.80 -7.91 17.72
C LYS A 399 2.78 -6.85 17.41
N LEU A 400 2.59 -5.91 18.33
CA LEU A 400 1.69 -4.78 18.17
C LEU A 400 2.50 -3.51 17.97
N PHE A 401 2.18 -2.79 16.90
CA PHE A 401 2.86 -1.55 16.51
C PHE A 401 1.85 -0.41 16.51
N GLN A 402 2.26 0.76 16.95
CA GLN A 402 1.45 1.96 16.80
C GLN A 402 1.37 2.35 15.31
N ALA A 403 0.21 2.16 14.67
CA ALA A 403 0.01 2.41 13.25
C ALA A 403 -0.61 3.78 12.96
N SER A 404 -1.78 4.04 13.54
CA SER A 404 -2.53 5.29 13.37
C SER A 404 -3.47 5.50 14.54
N TYR A 405 -4.36 6.49 14.43
CA TYR A 405 -5.38 6.79 15.43
C TYR A 405 -6.59 7.44 14.75
N ASP A 406 -7.73 7.45 15.45
CA ASP A 406 -8.93 8.18 15.05
C ASP A 406 -9.45 9.02 16.23
N LEU A 407 -9.69 10.31 15.97
CA LEU A 407 -10.25 11.28 16.93
C LEU A 407 -11.64 11.78 16.49
N SER A 408 -12.22 11.22 15.43
CA SER A 408 -13.52 11.65 14.91
C SER A 408 -14.71 11.18 15.75
N GLY A 409 -14.50 10.15 16.58
CA GLY A 409 -15.50 9.59 17.47
C GLY A 409 -15.67 10.34 18.79
N GLU A 410 -16.58 9.86 19.65
CA GLU A 410 -16.77 10.39 21.02
C GLU A 410 -15.56 10.09 21.93
N LYS A 411 -14.79 9.07 21.62
CA LYS A 411 -13.60 8.62 22.33
C LYS A 411 -12.42 8.55 21.38
N GLU A 412 -11.24 8.81 21.91
CA GLU A 412 -10.00 8.61 21.18
C GLU A 412 -9.79 7.11 20.91
N GLN A 413 -9.44 6.77 19.67
CA GLN A 413 -9.22 5.39 19.25
C GLN A 413 -7.79 5.22 18.76
N THR A 414 -7.11 4.21 19.28
CA THR A 414 -5.82 3.77 18.75
C THR A 414 -5.98 2.64 17.73
N HIS A 415 -5.14 2.69 16.72
CA HIS A 415 -5.03 1.64 15.71
C HIS A 415 -3.67 0.97 15.84
N LEU A 416 -3.66 -0.26 16.35
CA LEU A 416 -2.46 -1.07 16.51
C LEU A 416 -2.36 -2.10 15.38
N SER A 417 -1.31 -1.99 14.56
CA SER A 417 -0.99 -3.06 13.61
C SER A 417 -0.53 -4.31 14.35
N VAL A 418 -1.15 -5.43 14.07
CA VAL A 418 -0.88 -6.74 14.67
C VAL A 418 -0.17 -7.62 13.65
N ASN A 419 0.99 -8.14 14.02
CA ASN A 419 1.72 -9.12 13.20
C ASN A 419 1.97 -10.38 14.01
N HIS A 420 1.61 -11.53 13.45
CA HIS A 420 1.88 -12.84 14.02
C HIS A 420 2.72 -13.67 13.03
N ASP A 421 4.04 -13.48 13.08
CA ASP A 421 5.03 -14.17 12.23
C ASP A 421 6.33 -14.44 12.99
N TRP A 422 6.25 -15.13 14.12
CA TRP A 422 7.44 -15.44 14.91
C TRP A 422 8.42 -16.34 14.17
N TRP A 423 7.92 -17.41 13.53
CA TRP A 423 8.77 -18.38 12.84
C TRP A 423 9.43 -17.82 11.60
N GLY A 424 8.71 -17.09 10.76
CA GLY A 424 9.25 -16.46 9.57
C GLY A 424 10.31 -15.42 9.93
N THR A 425 10.01 -14.58 10.92
CA THR A 425 10.95 -13.60 11.48
C THR A 425 12.23 -14.27 12.01
N PHE A 426 12.10 -15.32 12.82
CA PHE A 426 13.26 -16.03 13.40
C PHE A 426 14.16 -16.64 12.32
N ILE A 427 13.57 -17.37 11.35
CA ILE A 427 14.33 -18.03 10.28
C ILE A 427 15.01 -16.96 9.40
N THR A 428 14.33 -15.87 9.10
CA THR A 428 14.86 -14.77 8.28
C THR A 428 16.03 -14.07 8.98
N TYR A 429 15.92 -13.77 10.29
CA TYR A 429 17.01 -13.17 11.06
C TYR A 429 18.21 -14.12 11.22
N LEU A 430 17.96 -15.41 11.36
CA LEU A 430 19.04 -16.41 11.32
C LEU A 430 19.75 -16.38 9.95
N GLY A 431 18.97 -16.26 8.86
CA GLY A 431 19.48 -16.07 7.52
C GLY A 431 20.33 -14.80 7.38
N TYR A 432 19.88 -13.66 7.90
CA TYR A 432 20.66 -12.42 7.92
C TYR A 432 21.94 -12.55 8.73
N SER A 433 21.88 -13.20 9.89
CA SER A 433 23.09 -13.46 10.70
C SER A 433 24.14 -14.26 9.91
N PHE A 434 23.70 -15.31 9.19
CA PHE A 434 24.56 -16.10 8.31
C PHE A 434 25.09 -15.28 7.12
N LEU A 435 24.25 -14.43 6.54
CA LEU A 435 24.60 -13.56 5.42
C LEU A 435 25.72 -12.60 5.80
N TYR A 436 25.52 -11.82 6.86
CA TYR A 436 26.52 -10.84 7.32
C TYR A 436 27.82 -11.51 7.80
N THR A 437 27.70 -12.57 8.59
CA THR A 437 28.87 -13.34 9.05
C THR A 437 29.61 -13.95 7.87
N GLY A 438 28.90 -14.61 6.96
CA GLY A 438 29.49 -15.19 5.76
C GLY A 438 30.17 -14.14 4.88
N MET A 439 29.56 -12.98 4.69
CA MET A 439 30.12 -11.88 3.90
C MET A 439 31.41 -11.33 4.54
N ILE A 440 31.43 -11.08 5.84
CA ILE A 440 32.63 -10.67 6.56
C ILE A 440 33.72 -11.74 6.45
N CYS A 441 33.38 -12.98 6.69
CA CYS A 441 34.33 -14.09 6.65
C CYS A 441 34.92 -14.37 5.28
N ILE A 442 34.18 -14.09 4.18
CA ILE A 442 34.69 -14.22 2.81
C ILE A 442 35.91 -13.31 2.57
N PHE A 443 36.00 -12.13 3.19
CA PHE A 443 37.15 -11.24 3.05
C PHE A 443 38.44 -11.84 3.66
N PHE A 444 38.29 -12.64 4.72
CA PHE A 444 39.42 -13.22 5.47
C PHE A 444 39.70 -14.69 5.12
N ALA A 445 38.71 -15.40 4.55
CA ALA A 445 38.83 -16.83 4.28
C ALA A 445 39.81 -17.11 3.13
N LYS A 446 40.59 -18.18 3.31
CA LYS A 446 41.46 -18.73 2.27
C LYS A 446 40.62 -19.34 1.13
N HIS A 447 41.18 -19.39 -0.08
CA HIS A 447 40.52 -19.95 -1.28
C HIS A 447 39.31 -19.16 -1.80
N THR A 448 39.14 -17.93 -1.38
CA THR A 448 38.15 -16.98 -1.91
C THR A 448 38.74 -16.16 -3.07
N ARG A 449 37.89 -15.50 -3.84
CA ARG A 449 38.32 -14.54 -4.88
C ARG A 449 39.14 -13.40 -4.28
N PHE A 450 38.80 -12.95 -3.06
CA PHE A 450 39.54 -11.92 -2.35
C PHE A 450 40.97 -12.37 -1.97
N ASP A 451 41.15 -13.63 -1.52
CA ASP A 451 42.47 -14.19 -1.27
C ASP A 451 43.31 -14.26 -2.54
N SER A 452 42.73 -14.67 -3.66
CA SER A 452 43.44 -14.69 -4.96
C SER A 452 43.82 -13.28 -5.45
N LEU A 453 42.92 -12.31 -5.29
CA LEU A 453 43.19 -10.89 -5.62
C LEU A 453 44.30 -10.33 -4.71
N LYS A 454 44.23 -10.57 -3.41
CA LYS A 454 45.25 -10.17 -2.43
C LYS A 454 46.63 -10.74 -2.80
N LYS A 455 46.72 -12.01 -3.19
CA LYS A 455 47.96 -12.66 -3.65
C LYS A 455 48.45 -12.04 -4.93
N SER A 456 47.56 -11.73 -5.89
CA SER A 456 47.90 -11.09 -7.14
C SER A 456 48.42 -9.65 -6.93
N LEU A 457 47.76 -8.86 -6.09
CA LEU A 457 48.22 -7.51 -5.70
C LEU A 457 49.57 -7.55 -5.00
N THR A 458 49.78 -8.50 -4.08
CA THR A 458 51.10 -8.67 -3.41
C THR A 458 52.18 -9.03 -4.41
N LYS A 459 51.89 -9.88 -5.41
CA LYS A 459 52.82 -10.23 -6.49
C LYS A 459 53.19 -9.01 -7.36
N ILE A 460 52.17 -8.22 -7.72
CA ILE A 460 52.38 -6.99 -8.50
C ILE A 460 53.20 -5.98 -7.68
N ARG A 461 52.89 -5.78 -6.41
CA ARG A 461 53.61 -4.87 -5.50
C ARG A 461 55.07 -5.28 -5.35
N LYS A 462 55.36 -6.59 -5.16
CA LYS A 462 56.73 -7.12 -5.11
C LYS A 462 57.47 -6.86 -6.44
N LYS A 463 56.83 -7.12 -7.60
CA LYS A 463 57.42 -6.87 -8.91
C LYS A 463 57.73 -5.37 -9.13
N LYS A 464 56.80 -4.48 -8.73
CA LYS A 464 57.06 -3.01 -8.80
C LYS A 464 58.24 -2.63 -7.89
N LEU A 465 58.29 -3.11 -6.65
CA LEU A 465 59.38 -2.81 -5.74
C LEU A 465 60.73 -3.29 -6.29
N THR A 466 60.78 -4.51 -6.83
CA THR A 466 62.01 -5.04 -7.45
C THR A 466 62.44 -4.20 -8.68
N MET A 467 61.49 -3.78 -9.52
CA MET A 467 61.79 -2.88 -10.65
C MET A 467 62.29 -1.50 -10.18
N THR A 468 61.67 -0.94 -9.12
CA THR A 468 62.09 0.35 -8.58
C THR A 468 63.51 0.26 -7.99
N VAL A 469 63.82 -0.83 -7.26
CA VAL A 469 65.16 -1.06 -6.72
C VAL A 469 66.17 -1.27 -7.84
N LEU A 470 65.85 -2.04 -8.89
CA LEU A 470 66.71 -2.22 -10.07
C LEU A 470 66.94 -0.88 -10.82
N LEU A 471 65.89 -0.08 -10.97
CA LEU A 471 65.99 1.25 -11.59
C LEU A 471 66.89 2.19 -10.75
N ALA A 472 66.75 2.18 -9.42
CA ALA A 472 67.57 2.95 -8.52
C ALA A 472 69.06 2.52 -8.58
N LEU A 473 69.30 1.20 -8.61
CA LEU A 473 70.65 0.66 -8.81
C LEU A 473 71.23 1.03 -10.18
N PHE A 474 70.44 1.02 -11.23
CA PHE A 474 70.84 1.41 -12.56
C PHE A 474 71.20 2.91 -12.63
N VAL A 475 70.38 3.77 -12.02
CA VAL A 475 70.63 5.22 -11.92
C VAL A 475 71.91 5.50 -11.09
N SER A 476 72.11 4.78 -9.96
CA SER A 476 73.30 4.93 -9.14
C SER A 476 74.61 4.48 -9.89
N SER A 477 74.55 3.44 -10.74
CA SER A 477 75.66 2.99 -11.54
C SER A 477 76.05 4.03 -12.64
N PHE A 478 75.10 4.81 -13.16
CA PHE A 478 75.39 5.92 -14.08
C PHE A 478 76.07 7.10 -13.37
N ASN A 479 75.75 7.39 -12.13
CA ASN A 479 76.37 8.45 -11.35
C ASN A 479 77.86 8.11 -11.02
N PHE A 480 78.17 6.81 -10.79
CA PHE A 480 79.56 6.37 -10.60
C PHE A 480 80.41 6.41 -11.89
N ALA A 481 79.80 6.38 -13.07
CA ALA A 481 80.56 6.47 -14.35
C ALA A 481 80.84 7.92 -14.79
N GLN A 482 80.27 8.91 -14.12
CA GLN A 482 80.43 10.34 -14.49
C GLN A 482 81.42 11.09 -13.58
N GLU A 483 82.05 10.44 -12.58
CA GLU A 483 83.02 11.04 -11.67
C GLU A 483 84.51 10.81 -12.06
N ALA A 484 84.78 10.36 -13.26
CA ALA A 484 86.14 10.24 -13.79
C ALA A 484 86.27 11.08 -15.07
N ASP A 485 86.38 12.39 -14.96
CA ASP A 485 87.13 13.35 -15.77
C ASP A 485 86.57 14.77 -15.54
N HIS A 486 87.21 15.55 -14.68
CA HIS A 486 87.37 17.00 -14.92
C HIS A 486 88.47 17.56 -14.06
N ASP A 487 89.47 18.02 -14.80
CA ASP A 487 90.64 18.73 -14.40
C ASP A 487 90.35 20.18 -13.96
N HIS A 488 91.17 20.66 -13.00
CA HIS A 488 91.10 21.98 -12.40
C HIS A 488 91.51 23.07 -13.41
N SER A 489 90.68 24.14 -13.52
CA SER A 489 91.10 25.52 -13.51
C SER A 489 90.05 26.47 -14.07
N ASP A 490 89.37 27.23 -13.22
CA ASP A 490 89.24 28.69 -13.30
C ASP A 490 88.42 29.30 -12.15
N PRO A 491 88.88 30.29 -11.42
CA PRO A 491 88.14 30.96 -10.35
C PRO A 491 87.56 32.28 -10.90
N ASN A 492 86.27 32.33 -11.09
CA ASN A 492 85.39 33.51 -10.94
C ASN A 492 84.04 33.28 -11.55
N HIS A 493 83.06 33.13 -10.70
CA HIS A 493 81.73 33.69 -10.98
C HIS A 493 80.86 33.69 -9.71
N THR A 494 80.27 34.82 -9.47
CA THR A 494 79.46 35.32 -8.40
C THR A 494 78.14 34.54 -8.20
N HIS A 495 77.77 34.43 -6.93
CA HIS A 495 76.49 33.89 -6.47
C HIS A 495 75.27 34.71 -6.90
N GLU A 496 74.29 34.08 -7.57
CA GLU A 496 72.93 34.53 -7.60
C GLU A 496 72.02 33.42 -7.06
N THR A 497 71.22 33.79 -6.05
CA THR A 497 70.28 32.96 -5.36
C THR A 497 68.93 32.95 -6.09
N PRO A 498 68.30 31.79 -6.42
CA PRO A 498 66.97 31.80 -6.98
C PRO A 498 65.90 31.86 -5.86
N GLN A 499 65.00 32.81 -6.03
CA GLN A 499 63.78 33.01 -5.21
C GLN A 499 62.79 31.85 -5.38
N LYS A 500 62.18 31.47 -4.25
CA LYS A 500 61.02 30.55 -4.21
C LYS A 500 59.78 31.22 -4.79
N PRO A 501 58.94 30.50 -5.57
CA PRO A 501 57.62 31.00 -5.93
C PRO A 501 56.62 30.88 -4.75
N VAL A 502 55.94 31.99 -4.50
CA VAL A 502 54.82 32.13 -3.56
C VAL A 502 53.57 31.53 -4.21
N ILE A 503 52.94 30.60 -3.54
CA ILE A 503 51.60 30.09 -3.89
C ILE A 503 50.58 30.95 -3.15
N ASN A 504 49.81 31.74 -3.89
CA ASN A 504 48.62 32.40 -3.39
C ASN A 504 47.50 31.38 -3.29
N GLN A 505 46.93 31.25 -2.10
CA GLN A 505 45.62 30.69 -1.85
C GLN A 505 44.59 31.83 -1.92
N GLU A 506 43.69 31.75 -2.86
CA GLU A 506 42.45 32.52 -2.82
C GLU A 506 41.32 31.57 -2.42
N HIS A 507 40.73 31.90 -1.29
CA HIS A 507 39.42 31.42 -0.83
C HIS A 507 38.35 32.21 -1.56
N ASP A 508 37.43 31.51 -2.19
CA ASP A 508 36.15 32.13 -2.55
C ASP A 508 34.99 31.31 -1.87
N HIS A 509 34.26 32.01 -1.03
CA HIS A 509 32.98 31.65 -0.46
C HIS A 509 31.90 32.33 -1.28
N SER A 510 31.02 31.57 -1.89
CA SER A 510 29.64 32.04 -2.12
C SER A 510 28.69 30.89 -2.33
N ASP A 511 27.93 30.57 -1.30
CA ASP A 511 26.55 30.08 -1.37
C ASP A 511 25.66 31.22 -1.92
N PRO A 512 24.51 31.06 -2.60
CA PRO A 512 23.31 30.48 -2.03
C PRO A 512 22.31 29.88 -3.05
N ASN A 513 21.51 28.96 -2.65
CA ASN A 513 20.05 28.77 -2.75
C ASN A 513 19.69 27.32 -2.89
#